data_32dde3575a233af2b4b9e96c5ef7a888
#
_entry.id   32dde3575a233af2b4b9e96c5ef7a888
#
_cell.length_a   1.000
_cell.length_b   1.000
_cell.length_c   1.000
_cell.angle_alpha   90.00
_cell.angle_beta   90.00
_cell.angle_gamma   90.00
#
_symmetry.space_group_name_H-M   'P 1'
#
loop_
_entity.id
_entity.type
_entity.pdbx_description
1 polymer ?
#
loop_
_entity_poly.entity_id
_entity_poly.type
_entity_poly.pdbx_seq_one_letter_code
_entity_poly.pdbx_strand_id
1 'polypeptide(L)'
;MVFNSAQFLLFLPLAALGYFAVPQKARRPWLLLACYFFYFCWNPAHVPVLAFVTAVGYLGGRLLEGKPRKGVLVAGILLALAPLIGFKYLGFLTKSVLSVLAHLGVQIAPPAFDFLLPMGISFYTLQAVGYLVDTYRGEKAEHNLLDFALFVGFFPQMVSGPISRGNRLLPQLSAAKRPVFDDLRDGVLLLIWGYFLKIVVADRAALFVAAVYAPESEYEGWFYIVATLLFCLQLYGDFGGCSVMAMGTAKILGIDLIDNFNAPYFSQSIAEFWRRWHISLSTWFRDYLYIPLGGNRKGTLRKYLNVLVTFAVSGLWHGAQWNYMAWGLLNGLYQVIGAALMPLRTAVVRALCIDPKSRPHKLLRVVVTFVLFSSTMVFFRAYRLMEAVRIFISMLTVHNFEIFTDGSIFACGIDAFNFALLGIYVLVIFAADVCKYKRIKVRSVIEKQHWLCQVAVVALGVLTVLLLGVYGPGFEASNFIYSQF
;
A
#
# COMPACT_ATOMS: atom_id res chain seq x y z
N MET A 1 -17.51 -4.51 2.69
CA MET A 1 -17.60 -4.16 1.25
C MET A 1 -16.20 -3.82 0.76
N VAL A 2 -15.77 -4.33 -0.40
CA VAL A 2 -14.45 -4.05 -1.00
C VAL A 2 -14.61 -3.43 -2.38
N PHE A 3 -13.61 -2.68 -2.88
CA PHE A 3 -13.73 -1.90 -4.13
C PHE A 3 -14.04 -2.75 -5.37
N ASN A 4 -13.58 -3.99 -5.43
CA ASN A 4 -13.80 -4.91 -6.54
C ASN A 4 -15.06 -5.79 -6.39
N SER A 5 -15.98 -5.46 -5.45
CA SER A 5 -17.23 -6.17 -5.27
C SER A 5 -18.38 -5.54 -6.08
N ALA A 6 -19.34 -6.36 -6.52
CA ALA A 6 -20.58 -5.88 -7.14
C ALA A 6 -21.38 -4.93 -6.23
N GLN A 7 -21.31 -5.17 -4.92
CA GLN A 7 -21.91 -4.29 -3.91
C GLN A 7 -21.33 -2.87 -3.95
N PHE A 8 -20.00 -2.74 -4.17
CA PHE A 8 -19.36 -1.44 -4.30
C PHE A 8 -19.75 -0.72 -5.59
N LEU A 9 -19.91 -1.44 -6.70
CA LEU A 9 -20.36 -0.87 -7.98
C LEU A 9 -21.77 -0.28 -7.88
N LEU A 10 -22.63 -0.81 -7.00
CA LEU A 10 -23.95 -0.24 -6.71
C LEU A 10 -23.88 0.86 -5.66
N PHE A 11 -23.06 0.67 -4.64
CA PHE A 11 -22.92 1.62 -3.54
C PHE A 11 -22.36 2.97 -4.00
N LEU A 12 -21.30 2.99 -4.81
CA LEU A 12 -20.63 4.23 -5.20
C LEU A 12 -21.55 5.20 -5.96
N PRO A 13 -22.31 4.77 -7.01
CA PRO A 13 -23.28 5.66 -7.65
C PRO A 13 -24.35 6.19 -6.69
N LEU A 14 -24.90 5.33 -5.82
CA LEU A 14 -25.93 5.75 -4.86
C LEU A 14 -25.38 6.74 -3.84
N ALA A 15 -24.16 6.50 -3.33
CA ALA A 15 -23.51 7.41 -2.41
C ALA A 15 -23.21 8.78 -3.05
N ALA A 16 -22.71 8.78 -4.30
CA ALA A 16 -22.39 10.00 -5.05
C ALA A 16 -23.65 10.76 -5.46
N LEU A 17 -24.66 10.09 -6.01
CA LEU A 17 -25.93 10.72 -6.38
C LEU A 17 -26.62 11.33 -5.15
N GLY A 18 -26.68 10.60 -4.04
CA GLY A 18 -27.23 11.11 -2.79
C GLY A 18 -26.44 12.31 -2.28
N TYR A 19 -25.10 12.26 -2.32
CA TYR A 19 -24.23 13.39 -1.90
C TYR A 19 -24.52 14.68 -2.68
N PHE A 20 -24.75 14.58 -3.97
CA PHE A 20 -25.02 15.77 -4.80
C PHE A 20 -26.51 16.17 -4.82
N ALA A 21 -27.43 15.24 -4.60
CA ALA A 21 -28.88 15.49 -4.58
C ALA A 21 -29.34 16.20 -3.30
N VAL A 22 -28.72 15.88 -2.14
CA VAL A 22 -29.12 16.52 -0.87
C VAL A 22 -28.67 18.00 -0.80
N PRO A 23 -29.39 18.85 -0.03
CA PRO A 23 -29.00 20.21 0.22
C PRO A 23 -27.56 20.31 0.78
N GLN A 24 -26.86 21.39 0.47
CA GLN A 24 -25.46 21.58 0.83
C GLN A 24 -25.15 21.32 2.33
N LYS A 25 -26.06 21.73 3.22
CA LYS A 25 -25.93 21.50 4.68
C LYS A 25 -26.01 20.02 5.06
N ALA A 26 -26.69 19.19 4.28
CA ALA A 26 -26.87 17.77 4.52
C ALA A 26 -25.78 16.87 3.86
N ARG A 27 -24.92 17.43 3.01
CA ARG A 27 -23.90 16.65 2.28
C ARG A 27 -22.90 15.96 3.20
N ARG A 28 -22.41 16.67 4.20
CA ARG A 28 -21.45 16.10 5.18
C ARG A 28 -22.09 14.99 6.03
N PRO A 29 -23.26 15.17 6.65
CA PRO A 29 -23.99 14.09 7.32
C PRO A 29 -24.26 12.89 6.40
N TRP A 30 -24.68 13.13 5.14
CA TRP A 30 -24.89 12.06 4.17
C TRP A 30 -23.59 11.30 3.89
N LEU A 31 -22.49 12.00 3.64
CA LEU A 31 -21.21 11.37 3.38
C LEU A 31 -20.70 10.56 4.58
N LEU A 32 -20.93 11.07 5.83
CA LEU A 32 -20.60 10.35 7.04
C LEU A 32 -21.43 9.07 7.16
N LEU A 33 -22.72 9.15 6.89
CA LEU A 33 -23.62 7.98 6.88
C LEU A 33 -23.11 6.94 5.84
N ALA A 34 -22.79 7.37 4.64
CA ALA A 34 -22.23 6.50 3.60
C ALA A 34 -20.91 5.84 4.03
N CYS A 35 -20.00 6.58 4.68
CA CYS A 35 -18.75 6.06 5.20
C CYS A 35 -18.95 4.98 6.26
N TYR A 36 -19.82 5.24 7.24
CA TYR A 36 -20.10 4.27 8.30
C TYR A 36 -20.93 3.09 7.79
N PHE A 37 -21.83 3.29 6.84
CA PHE A 37 -22.55 2.20 6.17
C PHE A 37 -21.58 1.29 5.39
N PHE A 38 -20.64 1.86 4.65
CA PHE A 38 -19.58 1.10 3.94
C PHE A 38 -18.80 0.21 4.93
N TYR A 39 -18.44 0.76 6.09
CA TYR A 39 -17.70 0.05 7.12
C TYR A 39 -18.56 -1.02 7.82
N PHE A 40 -19.83 -0.68 8.14
CA PHE A 40 -20.83 -1.59 8.70
C PHE A 40 -21.05 -2.83 7.83
N CYS A 41 -21.10 -2.67 6.51
CA CYS A 41 -21.23 -3.78 5.56
C CYS A 41 -20.03 -4.73 5.55
N TRP A 42 -18.89 -4.34 6.10
CA TRP A 42 -17.74 -5.25 6.29
C TRP A 42 -17.96 -6.12 7.54
N ASN A 43 -18.06 -5.50 8.69
CA ASN A 43 -18.37 -6.16 9.95
C ASN A 43 -18.91 -5.14 10.98
N PRO A 44 -20.17 -5.27 11.38
CA PRO A 44 -20.80 -4.36 12.35
C PRO A 44 -20.07 -4.28 13.70
N ALA A 45 -19.48 -5.40 14.16
CA ALA A 45 -18.75 -5.48 15.43
C ALA A 45 -17.49 -4.60 15.48
N HIS A 46 -16.97 -4.16 14.33
CA HIS A 46 -15.79 -3.32 14.26
C HIS A 46 -16.09 -1.80 14.25
N VAL A 47 -17.35 -1.40 14.07
CA VAL A 47 -17.77 0.02 14.10
C VAL A 47 -17.39 0.71 15.43
N PRO A 48 -17.55 0.08 16.61
CA PRO A 48 -17.10 0.68 17.86
C PRO A 48 -15.59 0.95 17.92
N VAL A 49 -14.77 0.12 17.26
CA VAL A 49 -13.31 0.32 17.22
C VAL A 49 -12.97 1.58 16.42
N LEU A 50 -13.58 1.76 15.24
CA LEU A 50 -13.43 2.97 14.45
C LEU A 50 -13.90 4.21 15.21
N ALA A 51 -15.07 4.13 15.89
CA ALA A 51 -15.61 5.22 16.70
C ALA A 51 -14.69 5.55 17.88
N PHE A 52 -14.09 4.54 18.53
CA PHE A 52 -13.14 4.74 19.62
C PHE A 52 -11.89 5.49 19.17
N VAL A 53 -11.24 5.06 18.07
CA VAL A 53 -10.06 5.74 17.52
C VAL A 53 -10.41 7.16 17.08
N THR A 54 -11.58 7.37 16.50
CA THR A 54 -12.12 8.70 16.16
C THR A 54 -12.27 9.57 17.40
N ALA A 55 -12.87 9.06 18.48
CA ALA A 55 -13.05 9.81 19.72
C ALA A 55 -11.70 10.18 20.36
N VAL A 56 -10.75 9.23 20.42
CA VAL A 56 -9.39 9.47 20.94
C VAL A 56 -8.67 10.56 20.14
N GLY A 57 -8.71 10.49 18.82
CA GLY A 57 -8.09 11.49 17.94
C GLY A 57 -8.72 12.88 18.11
N TYR A 58 -10.05 12.96 18.11
CA TYR A 58 -10.80 14.20 18.29
C TYR A 58 -10.54 14.85 19.65
N LEU A 59 -10.77 14.13 20.73
CA LEU A 59 -10.61 14.65 22.11
C LEU A 59 -9.14 14.99 22.38
N GLY A 60 -8.21 14.11 21.97
CA GLY A 60 -6.78 14.35 22.10
C GLY A 60 -6.33 15.61 21.35
N GLY A 61 -6.80 15.82 20.12
CA GLY A 61 -6.55 17.05 19.35
C GLY A 61 -7.06 18.30 20.08
N ARG A 62 -8.29 18.27 20.58
CA ARG A 62 -8.89 19.38 21.35
C ARG A 62 -8.10 19.69 22.63
N LEU A 63 -7.57 18.68 23.32
CA LEU A 63 -6.78 18.84 24.54
C LEU A 63 -5.34 19.33 24.27
N LEU A 64 -4.83 19.13 23.07
CA LEU A 64 -3.50 19.55 22.64
C LEU A 64 -3.49 20.96 22.06
N GLU A 65 -4.61 21.46 21.58
CA GLU A 65 -4.70 22.79 20.98
C GLU A 65 -4.37 23.89 21.98
N GLY A 66 -3.49 24.81 21.59
CA GLY A 66 -3.07 25.94 22.40
C GLY A 66 -2.25 25.63 23.65
N LYS A 67 -2.25 24.39 24.14
CA LYS A 67 -1.46 23.93 25.29
C LYS A 67 -0.85 22.55 25.02
N PRO A 68 0.24 22.45 24.25
CA PRO A 68 0.84 21.18 23.88
C PRO A 68 1.45 20.46 25.11
N ARG A 69 0.72 19.50 25.66
CA ARG A 69 1.15 18.69 26.81
C ARG A 69 1.66 17.34 26.33
N LYS A 70 2.93 17.04 26.55
CA LYS A 70 3.56 15.77 26.15
C LYS A 70 2.83 14.54 26.72
N GLY A 71 2.32 14.60 27.95
CA GLY A 71 1.55 13.51 28.57
C GLY A 71 0.25 13.23 27.82
N VAL A 72 -0.48 14.27 27.37
CA VAL A 72 -1.71 14.13 26.58
C VAL A 72 -1.39 13.51 25.21
N LEU A 73 -0.31 13.94 24.54
CA LEU A 73 0.12 13.34 23.29
C LEU A 73 0.44 11.86 23.45
N VAL A 74 1.26 11.50 24.44
CA VAL A 74 1.64 10.09 24.68
C VAL A 74 0.43 9.23 25.01
N ALA A 75 -0.46 9.70 25.91
CA ALA A 75 -1.70 8.99 26.23
C ALA A 75 -2.60 8.82 24.99
N GLY A 76 -2.78 9.87 24.20
CA GLY A 76 -3.56 9.82 22.95
C GLY A 76 -2.98 8.82 21.95
N ILE A 77 -1.66 8.80 21.75
CA ILE A 77 -0.99 7.83 20.86
C ILE A 77 -1.18 6.40 21.38
N LEU A 78 -0.96 6.16 22.68
CA LEU A 78 -1.11 4.82 23.26
C LEU A 78 -2.55 4.32 23.16
N LEU A 79 -3.54 5.17 23.44
CA LEU A 79 -4.96 4.83 23.30
C LEU A 79 -5.35 4.57 21.86
N ALA A 80 -4.86 5.36 20.90
CA ALA A 80 -5.13 5.13 19.48
C ALA A 80 -4.49 3.84 18.96
N LEU A 81 -3.30 3.47 19.47
CA LEU A 81 -2.58 2.24 19.11
C LEU A 81 -3.14 0.99 19.82
N ALA A 82 -3.81 1.14 20.97
CA ALA A 82 -4.24 0.00 21.77
C ALA A 82 -5.12 -1.01 21.01
N PRO A 83 -6.14 -0.60 20.23
CA PRO A 83 -6.89 -1.55 19.40
C PRO A 83 -6.02 -2.23 18.34
N LEU A 84 -5.15 -1.49 17.67
CA LEU A 84 -4.22 -2.05 16.68
C LEU A 84 -3.31 -3.11 17.31
N ILE A 85 -2.76 -2.84 18.51
CA ILE A 85 -1.93 -3.79 19.24
C ILE A 85 -2.75 -5.02 19.64
N GLY A 86 -3.94 -4.84 20.16
CA GLY A 86 -4.83 -5.92 20.58
C GLY A 86 -5.21 -6.86 19.44
N PHE A 87 -5.68 -6.30 18.34
CA PHE A 87 -6.17 -7.12 17.22
C PHE A 87 -5.03 -7.70 16.36
N LYS A 88 -3.94 -6.98 16.16
CA LYS A 88 -2.90 -7.39 15.19
C LYS A 88 -1.68 -8.03 15.87
N TYR A 89 -1.22 -7.50 17.00
CA TYR A 89 0.09 -7.87 17.55
C TYR A 89 0.02 -8.78 18.77
N LEU A 90 -1.11 -8.87 19.47
CA LEU A 90 -1.20 -9.64 20.72
C LEU A 90 -0.82 -11.11 20.51
N GLY A 91 -1.38 -11.76 19.47
CA GLY A 91 -1.06 -13.15 19.12
C GLY A 91 0.42 -13.36 18.79
N PHE A 92 1.02 -12.45 18.02
CA PHE A 92 2.44 -12.51 17.65
C PHE A 92 3.35 -12.33 18.89
N LEU A 93 3.06 -11.34 19.72
CA LEU A 93 3.84 -11.08 20.95
C LEU A 93 3.78 -12.28 21.90
N THR A 94 2.58 -12.81 22.14
CA THR A 94 2.39 -13.97 22.99
C THR A 94 3.13 -15.19 22.45
N LYS A 95 2.98 -15.52 21.17
CA LYS A 95 3.71 -16.65 20.56
C LYS A 95 5.22 -16.47 20.65
N SER A 96 5.72 -15.27 20.44
CA SER A 96 7.17 -14.97 20.53
C SER A 96 7.70 -15.14 21.96
N VAL A 97 6.97 -14.63 22.96
CA VAL A 97 7.34 -14.80 24.38
C VAL A 97 7.31 -16.27 24.79
N LEU A 98 6.24 -16.99 24.44
CA LEU A 98 6.10 -18.43 24.75
C LEU A 98 7.18 -19.27 24.07
N SER A 99 7.59 -18.92 22.86
CA SER A 99 8.73 -19.58 22.19
C SER A 99 10.03 -19.41 22.97
N VAL A 100 10.32 -18.21 23.49
CA VAL A 100 11.49 -17.98 24.34
C VAL A 100 11.39 -18.75 25.65
N LEU A 101 10.22 -18.76 26.31
CA LEU A 101 10.00 -19.52 27.55
C LEU A 101 10.16 -21.03 27.33
N ALA A 102 9.68 -21.55 26.21
CA ALA A 102 9.86 -22.98 25.85
C ALA A 102 11.33 -23.36 25.71
N HIS A 103 12.19 -22.49 25.16
CA HIS A 103 13.65 -22.69 25.11
C HIS A 103 14.30 -22.64 26.51
N LEU A 104 13.65 -22.00 27.47
CA LEU A 104 14.08 -21.97 28.88
C LEU A 104 13.45 -23.11 29.71
N GLY A 105 12.77 -24.07 29.07
CA GLY A 105 12.16 -25.24 29.73
C GLY A 105 10.75 -25.02 30.28
N VAL A 106 10.14 -23.84 30.08
CA VAL A 106 8.79 -23.52 30.54
C VAL A 106 7.81 -23.71 29.40
N GLN A 107 6.97 -24.75 29.44
CA GLN A 107 5.96 -25.05 28.46
C GLN A 107 4.59 -24.51 28.89
N ILE A 108 4.07 -23.51 28.17
CA ILE A 108 2.73 -22.95 28.38
C ILE A 108 1.96 -23.02 27.07
N ALA A 109 0.75 -23.57 27.11
CA ALA A 109 -0.11 -23.60 25.92
C ALA A 109 -0.47 -22.15 25.48
N PRO A 110 -0.29 -21.81 24.19
CA PRO A 110 -0.62 -20.48 23.72
C PRO A 110 -2.14 -20.26 23.82
N PRO A 111 -2.60 -19.11 24.37
CA PRO A 111 -4.00 -18.76 24.32
C PRO A 111 -4.44 -18.56 22.87
N ALA A 112 -5.64 -19.02 22.54
CA ALA A 112 -6.23 -18.81 21.22
C ALA A 112 -6.73 -17.36 21.10
N PHE A 113 -5.99 -16.52 20.35
CA PHE A 113 -6.46 -15.20 19.93
C PHE A 113 -6.94 -15.28 18.49
N ASP A 114 -8.24 -15.54 18.32
CA ASP A 114 -8.89 -15.59 17.01
C ASP A 114 -9.72 -14.33 16.77
N PHE A 115 -9.03 -13.19 16.72
CA PHE A 115 -9.67 -11.91 16.46
C PHE A 115 -9.63 -11.59 14.97
N LEU A 116 -10.79 -11.49 14.34
CA LEU A 116 -10.87 -10.95 12.99
C LEU A 116 -10.38 -9.49 12.99
N LEU A 117 -9.35 -9.21 12.17
CA LEU A 117 -8.74 -7.89 12.10
C LEU A 117 -9.73 -6.86 11.53
N PRO A 118 -10.00 -5.73 12.23
CA PRO A 118 -10.83 -4.66 11.70
C PRO A 118 -10.23 -4.07 10.41
N MET A 119 -11.05 -4.01 9.35
CA MET A 119 -10.62 -3.45 8.08
C MET A 119 -10.08 -2.02 8.24
N GLY A 120 -8.90 -1.76 7.67
CA GLY A 120 -8.30 -0.43 7.67
C GLY A 120 -7.75 0.05 9.02
N ILE A 121 -7.76 -0.78 10.08
CA ILE A 121 -7.31 -0.37 11.42
C ILE A 121 -5.89 0.19 11.39
N SER A 122 -4.99 -0.39 10.60
CA SER A 122 -3.62 0.11 10.44
C SER A 122 -3.58 1.50 9.81
N PHE A 123 -4.49 1.80 8.87
CA PHE A 123 -4.52 3.08 8.14
C PHE A 123 -5.14 4.20 8.98
N TYR A 124 -6.36 4.00 9.51
CA TYR A 124 -7.02 5.05 10.28
C TYR A 124 -6.34 5.31 11.63
N THR A 125 -5.67 4.31 12.22
CA THR A 125 -4.85 4.52 13.43
C THR A 125 -3.65 5.41 13.13
N LEU A 126 -2.90 5.16 12.05
CA LEU A 126 -1.79 6.05 11.66
C LEU A 126 -2.28 7.46 11.33
N GLN A 127 -3.46 7.58 10.75
CA GLN A 127 -4.06 8.88 10.45
C GLN A 127 -4.40 9.66 11.72
N ALA A 128 -5.02 9.01 12.71
CA ALA A 128 -5.31 9.62 14.02
C ALA A 128 -4.04 9.98 14.79
N VAL A 129 -3.04 9.09 14.81
CA VAL A 129 -1.74 9.37 15.44
C VAL A 129 -1.03 10.53 14.76
N GLY A 130 -1.01 10.57 13.42
CA GLY A 130 -0.44 11.68 12.67
C GLY A 130 -1.10 13.01 13.02
N TYR A 131 -2.44 13.04 13.08
CA TYR A 131 -3.21 14.22 13.46
C TYR A 131 -2.87 14.70 14.89
N LEU A 132 -2.77 13.81 15.88
CA LEU A 132 -2.38 14.16 17.24
C LEU A 132 -0.99 14.79 17.30
N VAL A 133 -0.04 14.24 16.56
CA VAL A 133 1.33 14.77 16.52
C VAL A 133 1.37 16.12 15.81
N ASP A 134 0.62 16.30 14.72
CA ASP A 134 0.57 17.57 13.99
C ASP A 134 -0.08 18.67 14.85
N THR A 135 -1.16 18.36 15.58
CA THR A 135 -1.79 19.29 16.52
C THR A 135 -0.82 19.64 17.68
N TYR A 136 -0.10 18.66 18.21
CA TYR A 136 0.94 18.92 19.23
C TYR A 136 2.06 19.84 18.71
N ARG A 137 2.35 19.80 17.39
CA ARG A 137 3.34 20.66 16.72
C ARG A 137 2.82 22.05 16.38
N GLY A 138 1.55 22.33 16.66
CA GLY A 138 0.93 23.65 16.47
C GLY A 138 -0.09 23.76 15.34
N GLU A 139 -0.42 22.67 14.65
CA GLU A 139 -1.56 22.67 13.73
C GLU A 139 -2.87 22.85 14.52
N LYS A 140 -3.84 23.53 13.91
CA LYS A 140 -5.16 23.77 14.54
C LYS A 140 -5.94 22.45 14.65
N ALA A 141 -6.57 22.23 15.81
CA ALA A 141 -7.47 21.10 15.97
C ALA A 141 -8.78 21.32 15.21
N GLU A 142 -9.36 20.22 14.71
CA GLU A 142 -10.73 20.24 14.19
C GLU A 142 -11.73 20.34 15.33
N HIS A 143 -12.65 21.29 15.22
CA HIS A 143 -13.66 21.55 16.24
C HIS A 143 -15.00 20.87 15.94
N ASN A 144 -15.23 20.48 14.71
CA ASN A 144 -16.45 19.80 14.29
C ASN A 144 -16.22 18.29 14.33
N LEU A 145 -16.89 17.59 15.25
CA LEU A 145 -16.79 16.13 15.39
C LEU A 145 -17.21 15.41 14.10
N LEU A 146 -18.21 15.92 13.36
CA LEU A 146 -18.66 15.33 12.11
C LEU A 146 -17.54 15.36 11.06
N ASP A 147 -16.85 16.51 10.89
CA ASP A 147 -15.76 16.65 9.94
C ASP A 147 -14.55 15.79 10.34
N PHE A 148 -14.29 15.66 11.65
CA PHE A 148 -13.24 14.79 12.13
C PHE A 148 -13.58 13.30 11.94
N ALA A 149 -14.83 12.90 12.20
CA ALA A 149 -15.30 11.53 11.96
C ALA A 149 -15.25 11.18 10.45
N LEU A 150 -15.58 12.14 9.59
CA LEU A 150 -15.36 12.00 8.14
C LEU A 150 -13.89 11.83 7.79
N PHE A 151 -12.99 12.59 8.41
CA PHE A 151 -11.56 12.50 8.17
C PHE A 151 -11.00 11.12 8.50
N VAL A 152 -11.36 10.54 9.64
CA VAL A 152 -10.90 9.21 10.06
C VAL A 152 -11.60 8.10 9.30
N GLY A 153 -12.91 8.23 9.08
CA GLY A 153 -13.77 7.21 8.49
C GLY A 153 -14.01 7.34 6.98
N PHE A 154 -13.29 8.18 6.26
CA PHE A 154 -13.52 8.45 4.83
C PHE A 154 -13.35 7.19 3.98
N PHE A 155 -14.47 6.59 3.54
CA PHE A 155 -14.49 5.27 2.92
C PHE A 155 -13.56 5.12 1.69
N PRO A 156 -13.33 6.14 0.84
CA PRO A 156 -12.42 5.97 -0.28
C PRO A 156 -10.97 5.65 0.13
N GLN A 157 -10.51 6.17 1.29
CA GLN A 157 -9.13 5.94 1.74
C GLN A 157 -9.00 4.80 2.77
N MET A 158 -10.11 4.40 3.43
CA MET A 158 -10.07 3.56 4.63
C MET A 158 -9.48 2.18 4.38
N VAL A 159 -9.72 1.56 3.22
CA VAL A 159 -9.30 0.18 2.91
C VAL A 159 -7.83 0.13 2.52
N SER A 160 -7.44 0.95 1.55
CA SER A 160 -6.12 0.90 0.88
C SER A 160 -5.73 2.23 0.26
N GLY A 161 -6.49 3.26 0.55
CA GLY A 161 -6.21 4.61 0.05
C GLY A 161 -4.98 5.22 0.70
N PRO A 162 -4.49 6.34 0.15
CA PRO A 162 -3.36 7.05 0.73
C PRO A 162 -3.66 7.58 2.12
N ILE A 163 -2.72 7.44 3.06
CA ILE A 163 -2.84 7.98 4.44
C ILE A 163 -2.78 9.51 4.36
N SER A 164 -3.95 10.14 4.45
CA SER A 164 -4.07 11.59 4.31
C SER A 164 -3.73 12.33 5.60
N ARG A 165 -3.18 13.54 5.47
CA ARG A 165 -2.92 14.45 6.60
C ARG A 165 -4.16 15.29 6.89
N GLY A 166 -4.36 15.65 8.17
CA GLY A 166 -5.48 16.49 8.60
C GLY A 166 -5.54 17.83 7.87
N ASN A 167 -4.42 18.54 7.80
CA ASN A 167 -4.32 19.85 7.14
C ASN A 167 -4.59 19.81 5.61
N ARG A 168 -4.60 18.62 4.99
CA ARG A 168 -4.88 18.47 3.55
C ARG A 168 -6.29 17.97 3.27
N LEU A 169 -6.79 17.03 4.06
CA LEU A 169 -8.09 16.39 3.80
C LEU A 169 -9.25 17.11 4.48
N LEU A 170 -9.10 17.53 5.75
CA LEU A 170 -10.17 18.23 6.49
C LEU A 170 -10.75 19.45 5.73
N PRO A 171 -9.91 20.36 5.16
CA PRO A 171 -10.47 21.50 4.41
C PRO A 171 -11.27 21.09 3.17
N GLN A 172 -10.97 19.93 2.58
CA GLN A 172 -11.71 19.43 1.42
C GLN A 172 -13.05 18.82 1.82
N LEU A 173 -13.09 18.11 2.97
CA LEU A 173 -14.30 17.48 3.50
C LEU A 173 -15.30 18.50 4.03
N SER A 174 -14.81 19.57 4.67
CA SER A 174 -15.66 20.66 5.18
C SER A 174 -16.19 21.58 4.08
N ALA A 175 -15.48 21.66 2.93
CA ALA A 175 -15.94 22.43 1.80
C ALA A 175 -17.03 21.67 1.03
N ALA A 176 -18.24 22.27 0.97
CA ALA A 176 -19.33 21.69 0.19
C ALA A 176 -19.01 21.74 -1.32
N LYS A 177 -18.74 20.62 -1.90
CA LYS A 177 -18.37 20.49 -3.32
C LYS A 177 -19.62 20.49 -4.22
N ARG A 178 -19.49 21.07 -5.41
CA ARG A 178 -20.48 20.93 -6.48
C ARG A 178 -20.05 19.81 -7.43
N PRO A 179 -21.00 19.11 -8.10
CA PRO A 179 -20.62 18.15 -9.12
C PRO A 179 -19.94 18.90 -10.28
N VAL A 180 -18.75 18.42 -10.67
CA VAL A 180 -17.99 18.92 -11.81
C VAL A 180 -17.77 17.77 -12.77
N PHE A 181 -18.11 17.98 -14.05
CA PHE A 181 -17.99 16.94 -15.07
C PHE A 181 -16.56 16.38 -15.19
N ASP A 182 -15.56 17.27 -15.12
CA ASP A 182 -14.16 16.87 -15.19
C ASP A 182 -13.74 15.98 -14.02
N ASP A 183 -14.24 16.22 -12.82
CA ASP A 183 -13.99 15.39 -11.65
C ASP A 183 -14.64 14.00 -11.81
N LEU A 184 -15.86 13.95 -12.36
CA LEU A 184 -16.55 12.68 -12.65
C LEU A 184 -15.80 11.86 -13.72
N ARG A 185 -15.47 12.49 -14.86
CA ARG A 185 -14.70 11.87 -15.94
C ARG A 185 -13.36 11.34 -15.43
N ASP A 186 -12.59 12.17 -14.76
CA ASP A 186 -11.28 11.80 -14.23
C ASP A 186 -11.36 10.70 -13.18
N GLY A 187 -12.40 10.75 -12.34
CA GLY A 187 -12.69 9.70 -11.35
C GLY A 187 -13.01 8.36 -12.00
N VAL A 188 -13.84 8.36 -13.04
CA VAL A 188 -14.17 7.13 -13.81
C VAL A 188 -12.94 6.57 -14.52
N LEU A 189 -12.13 7.41 -15.16
CA LEU A 189 -10.88 6.95 -15.80
C LEU A 189 -9.90 6.35 -14.78
N LEU A 190 -9.80 6.92 -13.57
CA LEU A 190 -9.00 6.35 -12.50
C LEU A 190 -9.56 5.02 -12.02
N LEU A 191 -10.89 4.88 -11.87
CA LEU A 191 -11.51 3.61 -11.50
C LEU A 191 -11.22 2.52 -12.52
N ILE A 192 -11.40 2.80 -13.81
CA ILE A 192 -11.11 1.85 -14.90
C ILE A 192 -9.64 1.41 -14.85
N TRP A 193 -8.71 2.36 -14.71
CA TRP A 193 -7.29 2.04 -14.59
C TRP A 193 -6.98 1.22 -13.34
N GLY A 194 -7.60 1.54 -12.21
CA GLY A 194 -7.47 0.80 -10.96
C GLY A 194 -8.00 -0.63 -11.07
N TYR A 195 -9.17 -0.82 -11.69
CA TYR A 195 -9.73 -2.15 -11.96
C TYR A 195 -8.84 -2.95 -12.92
N PHE A 196 -8.32 -2.33 -13.99
CA PHE A 196 -7.37 -2.98 -14.88
C PHE A 196 -6.15 -3.50 -14.09
N LEU A 197 -5.53 -2.67 -13.27
CA LEU A 197 -4.37 -3.06 -12.46
C LEU A 197 -4.70 -4.19 -11.48
N LYS A 198 -5.86 -4.13 -10.80
CA LYS A 198 -6.27 -5.11 -9.79
C LYS A 198 -6.76 -6.40 -10.42
N ILE A 199 -7.82 -6.35 -11.23
CA ILE A 199 -8.57 -7.54 -11.65
C ILE A 199 -7.94 -8.19 -12.88
N VAL A 200 -7.36 -7.39 -13.80
CA VAL A 200 -6.79 -7.94 -15.03
C VAL A 200 -5.34 -8.37 -14.82
N VAL A 201 -4.55 -7.57 -14.11
CA VAL A 201 -3.11 -7.83 -13.96
C VAL A 201 -2.79 -8.56 -12.67
N ALA A 202 -3.10 -7.97 -11.52
CA ALA A 202 -2.65 -8.48 -10.22
C ALA A 202 -3.27 -9.83 -9.89
N ASP A 203 -4.59 -9.97 -10.08
CA ASP A 203 -5.30 -11.21 -9.75
C ASP A 203 -4.88 -12.35 -10.67
N ARG A 204 -4.51 -12.07 -11.94
CA ARG A 204 -3.93 -13.08 -12.83
C ARG A 204 -2.53 -13.50 -12.43
N ALA A 205 -1.66 -12.54 -12.07
CA ALA A 205 -0.32 -12.85 -11.56
C ALA A 205 -0.39 -13.63 -10.24
N ALA A 206 -1.41 -13.37 -9.41
CA ALA A 206 -1.64 -14.05 -8.15
C ALA A 206 -1.80 -15.57 -8.30
N LEU A 207 -2.39 -16.05 -9.40
CA LEU A 207 -2.60 -17.48 -9.64
C LEU A 207 -1.25 -18.23 -9.67
N PHE A 208 -0.29 -17.73 -10.44
CA PHE A 208 1.06 -18.32 -10.51
C PHE A 208 1.79 -18.20 -9.17
N VAL A 209 1.75 -17.01 -8.57
CA VAL A 209 2.43 -16.76 -7.29
C VAL A 209 1.87 -17.65 -6.18
N ALA A 210 0.55 -17.83 -6.13
CA ALA A 210 -0.09 -18.69 -5.12
C ALA A 210 0.30 -20.16 -5.29
N ALA A 211 0.37 -20.66 -6.52
CA ALA A 211 0.77 -22.04 -6.79
C ALA A 211 2.23 -22.30 -6.37
N VAL A 212 3.16 -21.42 -6.77
CA VAL A 212 4.60 -21.62 -6.51
C VAL A 212 4.96 -21.39 -5.04
N TYR A 213 4.33 -20.42 -4.37
CA TYR A 213 4.56 -20.11 -2.94
C TYR A 213 3.62 -20.90 -2.01
N ALA A 214 2.90 -21.90 -2.48
CA ALA A 214 2.10 -22.75 -1.60
C ALA A 214 3.01 -23.47 -0.57
N PRO A 215 2.57 -23.65 0.71
CA PRO A 215 3.39 -24.25 1.75
C PRO A 215 3.90 -25.67 1.42
N GLU A 216 3.14 -26.41 0.62
CA GLU A 216 3.42 -27.79 0.22
C GLU A 216 4.01 -27.89 -1.20
N SER A 217 4.41 -26.75 -1.80
CA SER A 217 4.97 -26.75 -3.14
C SER A 217 6.37 -27.35 -3.17
N GLU A 218 6.62 -28.16 -4.21
CA GLU A 218 7.93 -28.76 -4.48
C GLU A 218 8.75 -27.97 -5.51
N TYR A 219 8.32 -26.74 -5.82
CA TYR A 219 9.01 -25.89 -6.77
C TYR A 219 10.36 -25.39 -6.22
N GLU A 220 11.32 -25.20 -7.15
CA GLU A 220 12.69 -24.77 -6.85
C GLU A 220 13.24 -23.80 -7.90
N GLY A 221 14.36 -23.13 -7.58
CA GLY A 221 15.19 -22.38 -8.50
C GLY A 221 14.42 -21.30 -9.28
N TRP A 222 14.38 -21.44 -10.61
CA TRP A 222 13.78 -20.47 -11.51
C TRP A 222 12.27 -20.31 -11.35
N PHE A 223 11.52 -21.31 -10.85
CA PHE A 223 10.11 -21.11 -10.51
C PHE A 223 9.94 -20.00 -9.47
N TYR A 224 10.77 -20.00 -8.42
CA TYR A 224 10.72 -18.95 -7.40
C TYR A 224 11.19 -17.59 -7.93
N ILE A 225 12.16 -17.56 -8.87
CA ILE A 225 12.58 -16.30 -9.49
C ILE A 225 11.42 -15.69 -10.27
N VAL A 226 10.77 -16.47 -11.14
CA VAL A 226 9.62 -16.00 -11.93
C VAL A 226 8.46 -15.61 -11.01
N ALA A 227 8.13 -16.44 -10.01
CA ALA A 227 7.08 -16.14 -9.05
C ALA A 227 7.36 -14.85 -8.26
N THR A 228 8.60 -14.60 -7.88
CA THR A 228 8.99 -13.36 -7.17
C THR A 228 8.85 -12.13 -8.07
N LEU A 229 9.22 -12.23 -9.35
CA LEU A 229 9.02 -11.14 -10.30
C LEU A 229 7.53 -10.89 -10.56
N LEU A 230 6.73 -11.93 -10.72
CA LEU A 230 5.27 -11.83 -10.82
C LEU A 230 4.65 -11.32 -9.53
N PHE A 231 5.21 -11.63 -8.36
CA PHE A 231 4.77 -11.05 -7.09
C PHE A 231 5.04 -9.54 -7.00
N CYS A 232 6.17 -9.06 -7.52
CA CYS A 232 6.40 -7.62 -7.65
C CYS A 232 5.34 -6.94 -8.53
N LEU A 233 4.97 -7.58 -9.66
CA LEU A 233 3.90 -7.12 -10.53
C LEU A 233 2.54 -7.18 -9.83
N GLN A 234 2.22 -8.30 -9.18
CA GLN A 234 1.00 -8.50 -8.39
C GLN A 234 0.85 -7.42 -7.32
N LEU A 235 1.88 -7.19 -6.50
CA LEU A 235 1.84 -6.21 -5.43
C LEU A 235 1.66 -4.78 -5.95
N TYR A 236 2.33 -4.44 -7.06
CA TYR A 236 2.16 -3.14 -7.71
C TYR A 236 0.76 -2.98 -8.31
N GLY A 237 0.26 -4.01 -8.98
CA GLY A 237 -1.09 -4.01 -9.55
C GLY A 237 -2.18 -4.01 -8.49
N ASP A 238 -2.08 -4.84 -7.45
CA ASP A 238 -3.06 -4.95 -6.38
C ASP A 238 -3.14 -3.65 -5.55
N PHE A 239 -2.03 -3.27 -4.93
CA PHE A 239 -2.01 -2.11 -4.06
C PHE A 239 -2.07 -0.79 -4.86
N GLY A 240 -1.38 -0.70 -6.00
CA GLY A 240 -1.47 0.45 -6.90
C GLY A 240 -2.88 0.62 -7.46
N GLY A 241 -3.50 -0.47 -7.90
CA GLY A 241 -4.88 -0.49 -8.39
C GLY A 241 -5.89 -0.04 -7.33
N CYS A 242 -5.82 -0.62 -6.13
CA CYS A 242 -6.69 -0.22 -5.01
C CYS A 242 -6.49 1.25 -4.61
N SER A 243 -5.23 1.72 -4.59
CA SER A 243 -4.92 3.12 -4.30
C SER A 243 -5.47 4.08 -5.37
N VAL A 244 -5.40 3.70 -6.64
CA VAL A 244 -5.96 4.48 -7.75
C VAL A 244 -7.49 4.44 -7.74
N MET A 245 -8.12 3.30 -7.40
CA MET A 245 -9.57 3.22 -7.20
C MET A 245 -10.03 4.13 -6.06
N ALA A 246 -9.28 4.17 -4.95
CA ALA A 246 -9.54 5.11 -3.86
C ALA A 246 -9.50 6.58 -4.32
N MET A 247 -8.48 6.93 -5.11
CA MET A 247 -8.36 8.27 -5.70
C MET A 247 -9.50 8.58 -6.67
N GLY A 248 -9.88 7.63 -7.51
CA GLY A 248 -10.99 7.77 -8.45
C GLY A 248 -12.34 7.98 -7.74
N THR A 249 -12.58 7.17 -6.70
CA THR A 249 -13.77 7.28 -5.85
C THR A 249 -13.87 8.65 -5.15
N ALA A 250 -12.77 9.10 -4.57
CA ALA A 250 -12.70 10.42 -3.94
C ALA A 250 -12.87 11.55 -4.97
N LYS A 251 -12.29 11.40 -6.16
CA LYS A 251 -12.36 12.37 -7.25
C LYS A 251 -13.80 12.56 -7.75
N ILE A 252 -14.60 11.51 -7.86
CA ILE A 252 -16.04 11.57 -8.16
C ILE A 252 -16.78 12.47 -7.15
N LEU A 253 -16.36 12.45 -5.87
CA LEU A 253 -16.93 13.28 -4.83
C LEU A 253 -16.32 14.71 -4.79
N GLY A 254 -15.42 15.05 -5.72
CA GLY A 254 -14.71 16.32 -5.78
C GLY A 254 -13.59 16.45 -4.75
N ILE A 255 -13.03 15.35 -4.26
CA ILE A 255 -11.98 15.30 -3.24
C ILE A 255 -10.71 14.72 -3.86
N ASP A 256 -9.58 15.43 -3.67
CA ASP A 256 -8.28 15.01 -4.19
C ASP A 256 -7.46 14.30 -3.12
N LEU A 257 -7.12 13.02 -3.37
CA LEU A 257 -6.17 12.25 -2.58
C LEU A 257 -4.76 12.32 -3.21
N ILE A 258 -3.74 12.00 -2.43
CA ILE A 258 -2.36 11.99 -2.91
C ILE A 258 -2.04 10.69 -3.66
N ASP A 259 -1.12 10.75 -4.61
CA ASP A 259 -0.56 9.55 -5.24
C ASP A 259 0.25 8.72 -4.23
N ASN A 260 0.04 7.40 -4.22
CA ASN A 260 0.88 6.45 -3.47
C ASN A 260 2.05 5.91 -4.28
N PHE A 261 1.98 5.98 -5.60
CA PHE A 261 2.99 5.43 -6.50
C PHE A 261 3.38 6.42 -7.59
N ASN A 262 4.68 6.50 -7.89
CA ASN A 262 5.21 7.36 -8.95
C ASN A 262 6.30 6.64 -9.75
N ALA A 263 5.91 5.70 -10.63
CA ALA A 263 6.82 4.89 -11.44
C ALA A 263 7.99 4.30 -10.60
N PRO A 264 7.70 3.49 -9.56
CA PRO A 264 8.70 3.09 -8.57
C PRO A 264 9.81 2.22 -9.16
N TYR A 265 9.50 1.40 -10.16
CA TYR A 265 10.47 0.50 -10.80
C TYR A 265 11.48 1.20 -11.71
N PHE A 266 11.34 2.51 -11.94
CA PHE A 266 12.36 3.36 -12.59
C PHE A 266 13.37 3.97 -11.61
N SER A 267 13.34 3.58 -10.35
CA SER A 267 14.22 4.14 -9.30
C SER A 267 15.67 3.68 -9.49
N GLN A 268 16.60 4.59 -9.29
CA GLN A 268 18.04 4.35 -9.44
C GLN A 268 18.75 4.06 -8.10
N SER A 269 17.98 3.90 -7.00
CA SER A 269 18.45 3.49 -5.66
C SER A 269 17.27 3.07 -4.80
N ILE A 270 17.53 2.23 -3.79
CA ILE A 270 16.49 1.83 -2.80
C ILE A 270 15.90 3.04 -2.07
N ALA A 271 16.71 4.06 -1.76
CA ALA A 271 16.21 5.29 -1.16
C ALA A 271 15.28 6.09 -2.10
N GLU A 272 15.52 6.08 -3.42
CA GLU A 272 14.63 6.66 -4.40
C GLU A 272 13.37 5.83 -4.57
N PHE A 273 13.49 4.49 -4.55
CA PHE A 273 12.37 3.57 -4.62
C PHE A 273 11.33 3.90 -3.54
N TRP A 274 11.73 4.03 -2.29
CA TRP A 274 10.82 4.36 -1.18
C TRP A 274 10.25 5.79 -1.21
N ARG A 275 10.81 6.69 -2.02
CA ARG A 275 10.18 8.00 -2.32
C ARG A 275 9.10 7.91 -3.39
N ARG A 276 9.05 6.78 -4.14
CA ARG A 276 8.14 6.54 -5.27
C ARG A 276 7.12 5.42 -4.99
N TRP A 277 7.39 4.61 -3.97
CA TRP A 277 6.58 3.50 -3.51
C TRP A 277 5.92 3.82 -2.18
N HIS A 278 4.59 3.56 -2.09
CA HIS A 278 3.79 3.80 -0.87
C HIS A 278 4.10 5.15 -0.22
N ILE A 279 3.99 6.22 -1.01
CA ILE A 279 4.49 7.57 -0.69
C ILE A 279 3.85 8.09 0.60
N SER A 280 2.55 7.84 0.81
CA SER A 280 1.84 8.29 2.01
C SER A 280 2.41 7.65 3.28
N LEU A 281 2.70 6.34 3.28
CA LEU A 281 3.29 5.63 4.41
C LEU A 281 4.76 6.00 4.60
N SER A 282 5.54 6.04 3.52
CA SER A 282 6.97 6.41 3.57
C SER A 282 7.18 7.81 4.14
N THR A 283 6.33 8.76 3.75
CA THR A 283 6.35 10.12 4.33
C THR A 283 5.84 10.13 5.77
N TRP A 284 4.87 9.27 6.11
CA TRP A 284 4.37 9.14 7.48
C TRP A 284 5.49 8.67 8.42
N PHE A 285 6.19 7.57 8.09
CA PHE A 285 7.30 7.07 8.90
C PHE A 285 8.46 8.06 8.98
N ARG A 286 8.76 8.78 7.89
CA ARG A 286 9.75 9.86 7.93
C ARG A 286 9.38 10.95 8.95
N ASP A 287 8.13 11.44 8.91
CA ASP A 287 7.72 12.63 9.66
C ASP A 287 7.43 12.33 11.14
N TYR A 288 6.93 11.12 11.43
CA TYR A 288 6.48 10.77 12.79
C TYR A 288 7.36 9.76 13.51
N LEU A 289 8.31 9.11 12.82
CA LEU A 289 9.25 8.20 13.46
C LEU A 289 10.70 8.61 13.21
N TYR A 290 11.14 8.70 11.95
CA TYR A 290 12.54 8.97 11.63
C TYR A 290 13.03 10.33 12.12
N ILE A 291 12.28 11.41 11.86
CA ILE A 291 12.63 12.77 12.29
C ILE A 291 12.64 12.90 13.82
N PRO A 292 11.62 12.43 14.58
CA PRO A 292 11.65 12.43 16.03
C PRO A 292 12.80 11.64 16.67
N LEU A 293 13.27 10.54 16.05
CA LEU A 293 14.46 9.80 16.49
C LEU A 293 15.78 10.59 16.32
N GLY A 294 15.71 11.78 15.69
CA GLY A 294 16.85 12.64 15.39
C GLY A 294 17.22 12.73 13.92
N GLY A 295 16.58 11.94 13.05
CA GLY A 295 16.81 11.96 11.62
C GLY A 295 18.30 11.78 11.25
N ASN A 296 18.82 12.69 10.42
CA ASN A 296 20.23 12.72 9.99
C ASN A 296 21.10 13.77 10.75
N ARG A 297 20.55 14.39 11.83
CA ARG A 297 21.21 15.52 12.52
C ARG A 297 22.23 15.10 13.57
N LYS A 298 22.22 13.85 14.03
CA LYS A 298 23.03 13.34 15.16
C LYS A 298 24.18 12.42 14.71
N GLY A 299 24.81 12.72 13.58
CA GLY A 299 25.93 11.95 13.03
C GLY A 299 25.51 10.72 12.19
N THR A 300 26.49 10.14 11.50
CA THR A 300 26.27 9.08 10.51
C THR A 300 25.78 7.77 11.12
N LEU A 301 26.37 7.33 12.24
CA LEU A 301 25.96 6.09 12.92
C LEU A 301 24.49 6.18 13.39
N ARG A 302 24.13 7.30 14.04
CA ARG A 302 22.75 7.51 14.50
C ARG A 302 21.76 7.57 13.33
N LYS A 303 22.15 8.20 12.22
CA LYS A 303 21.36 8.20 10.98
C LYS A 303 21.09 6.78 10.51
N TYR A 304 22.10 5.90 10.48
CA TYR A 304 21.95 4.52 10.02
C TYR A 304 21.05 3.71 10.96
N LEU A 305 21.23 3.84 12.27
CA LEU A 305 20.34 3.23 13.27
C LEU A 305 18.88 3.72 13.10
N ASN A 306 18.67 5.01 12.91
CA ASN A 306 17.32 5.56 12.70
C ASN A 306 16.67 4.98 11.45
N VAL A 307 17.42 4.77 10.34
CA VAL A 307 16.92 4.09 9.15
C VAL A 307 16.52 2.66 9.46
N LEU A 308 17.39 1.87 10.10
CA LEU A 308 17.12 0.47 10.44
C LEU A 308 15.90 0.33 11.35
N VAL A 309 15.79 1.15 12.40
CA VAL A 309 14.62 1.17 13.31
C VAL A 309 13.35 1.53 12.53
N THR A 310 13.40 2.55 11.68
CA THR A 310 12.24 2.97 10.90
C THR A 310 11.75 1.85 9.97
N PHE A 311 12.68 1.16 9.32
CA PHE A 311 12.34 0.06 8.41
C PHE A 311 11.91 -1.21 9.16
N ALA A 312 12.48 -1.51 10.33
CA ALA A 312 12.02 -2.61 11.19
C ALA A 312 10.57 -2.39 11.64
N VAL A 313 10.25 -1.17 12.12
CA VAL A 313 8.88 -0.80 12.50
C VAL A 313 7.93 -0.82 11.29
N SER A 314 8.39 -0.36 10.12
CA SER A 314 7.62 -0.46 8.88
C SER A 314 7.33 -1.91 8.51
N GLY A 315 8.29 -2.81 8.65
CA GLY A 315 8.09 -4.24 8.43
C GLY A 315 7.03 -4.82 9.36
N LEU A 316 7.13 -4.58 10.65
CA LEU A 316 6.13 -5.01 11.63
C LEU A 316 4.73 -4.40 11.37
N TRP A 317 4.66 -3.17 10.87
CA TRP A 317 3.39 -2.56 10.48
C TRP A 317 2.71 -3.33 9.34
N HIS A 318 3.46 -3.85 8.38
CA HIS A 318 2.92 -4.68 7.30
C HIS A 318 2.37 -6.01 7.82
N GLY A 319 3.08 -6.68 8.73
CA GLY A 319 2.59 -7.94 9.30
C GLY A 319 3.26 -8.28 10.63
N ALA A 320 2.47 -8.85 11.56
CA ALA A 320 2.92 -9.28 12.87
C ALA A 320 3.64 -10.64 12.79
N GLN A 321 4.76 -10.70 12.04
CA GLN A 321 5.58 -11.89 11.85
C GLN A 321 7.05 -11.50 11.64
N TRP A 322 7.97 -12.42 11.93
CA TRP A 322 9.42 -12.20 11.83
C TRP A 322 9.92 -12.01 10.40
N ASN A 323 9.28 -12.63 9.40
CA ASN A 323 9.61 -12.44 7.98
C ASN A 323 9.36 -11.00 7.50
N TYR A 324 8.29 -10.33 7.97
CA TYR A 324 8.06 -8.90 7.66
C TYR A 324 9.08 -7.99 8.33
N MET A 325 9.49 -8.30 9.56
CA MET A 325 10.55 -7.55 10.23
C MET A 325 11.89 -7.74 9.49
N ALA A 326 12.21 -8.96 9.05
CA ALA A 326 13.40 -9.24 8.24
C ALA A 326 13.35 -8.50 6.89
N TRP A 327 12.19 -8.50 6.19
CA TRP A 327 11.98 -7.72 4.98
C TRP A 327 12.26 -6.22 5.20
N GLY A 328 11.71 -5.67 6.27
CA GLY A 328 11.95 -4.26 6.63
C GLY A 328 13.44 -3.98 6.88
N LEU A 329 14.07 -4.80 7.72
CA LEU A 329 15.51 -4.66 8.03
C LEU A 329 16.39 -4.77 6.79
N LEU A 330 16.10 -5.70 5.84
CA LEU A 330 16.83 -5.81 4.57
C LEU A 330 16.73 -4.55 3.73
N ASN A 331 15.53 -3.96 3.61
CA ASN A 331 15.35 -2.68 2.90
C ASN A 331 16.10 -1.53 3.58
N GLY A 332 16.09 -1.49 4.92
CA GLY A 332 16.90 -0.54 5.69
C GLY A 332 18.40 -0.74 5.48
N LEU A 333 18.84 -1.99 5.52
CA LEU A 333 20.25 -2.38 5.32
C LEU A 333 20.75 -2.00 3.92
N TYR A 334 19.97 -2.27 2.86
CA TYR A 334 20.31 -1.85 1.49
C TYR A 334 20.47 -0.33 1.37
N GLN A 335 19.66 0.45 2.09
CA GLN A 335 19.84 1.91 2.10
C GLN A 335 21.11 2.34 2.84
N VAL A 336 21.41 1.71 3.98
CA VAL A 336 22.62 1.99 4.77
C VAL A 336 23.87 1.62 3.96
N ILE A 337 23.93 0.40 3.40
CA ILE A 337 25.04 -0.07 2.58
C ILE A 337 25.20 0.84 1.34
N GLY A 338 24.10 1.15 0.64
CA GLY A 338 24.13 2.01 -0.52
C GLY A 338 24.63 3.43 -0.23
N ALA A 339 24.37 3.95 0.99
CA ALA A 339 24.90 5.24 1.45
C ALA A 339 26.36 5.13 1.88
N ALA A 340 26.74 4.07 2.58
CA ALA A 340 28.12 3.83 3.04
C ALA A 340 29.07 3.60 1.86
N LEU A 341 28.62 2.86 0.84
CA LEU A 341 29.44 2.56 -0.36
C LEU A 341 29.41 3.69 -1.41
N MET A 342 28.72 4.80 -1.18
CA MET A 342 28.65 5.90 -2.14
C MET A 342 30.03 6.46 -2.54
N PRO A 343 30.99 6.70 -1.61
CA PRO A 343 32.32 7.16 -1.99
C PRO A 343 33.06 6.17 -2.91
N LEU A 344 33.03 4.88 -2.58
CA LEU A 344 33.63 3.80 -3.39
C LEU A 344 33.02 3.74 -4.79
N ARG A 345 31.68 3.74 -4.88
CA ARG A 345 30.98 3.76 -6.19
C ARG A 345 31.37 4.97 -7.02
N THR A 346 31.49 6.13 -6.41
CA THR A 346 31.90 7.35 -7.12
C THR A 346 33.33 7.24 -7.62
N ALA A 347 34.24 6.66 -6.81
CA ALA A 347 35.64 6.41 -7.23
C ALA A 347 35.70 5.42 -8.39
N VAL A 348 34.98 4.30 -8.36
CA VAL A 348 34.91 3.30 -9.43
C VAL A 348 34.37 3.90 -10.73
N VAL A 349 33.24 4.64 -10.67
CA VAL A 349 32.64 5.30 -11.84
C VAL A 349 33.60 6.28 -12.46
N ARG A 350 34.38 7.02 -11.65
CA ARG A 350 35.40 7.95 -12.12
C ARG A 350 36.60 7.20 -12.74
N ALA A 351 37.09 6.13 -12.09
CA ALA A 351 38.21 5.34 -12.58
C ALA A 351 37.91 4.65 -13.94
N LEU A 352 36.65 4.23 -14.12
CA LEU A 352 36.17 3.63 -15.37
C LEU A 352 35.75 4.68 -16.44
N CYS A 353 35.96 5.97 -16.18
CA CYS A 353 35.55 7.07 -17.08
C CYS A 353 34.08 7.01 -17.51
N ILE A 354 33.20 6.48 -16.66
CA ILE A 354 31.76 6.37 -16.94
C ILE A 354 31.08 7.72 -16.66
N ASP A 355 30.35 8.25 -17.65
CA ASP A 355 29.47 9.40 -17.39
C ASP A 355 28.29 8.99 -16.48
N PRO A 356 28.17 9.57 -15.25
CA PRO A 356 27.07 9.25 -14.34
C PRO A 356 25.68 9.59 -14.89
N LYS A 357 25.58 10.45 -15.91
CA LYS A 357 24.34 10.87 -16.56
C LYS A 357 24.00 10.03 -17.79
N SER A 358 24.90 9.16 -18.24
CA SER A 358 24.68 8.31 -19.41
C SER A 358 23.47 7.39 -19.24
N ARG A 359 22.80 7.09 -20.36
CA ARG A 359 21.62 6.20 -20.36
C ARG A 359 21.98 4.77 -19.90
N PRO A 360 23.08 4.13 -20.34
CA PRO A 360 23.46 2.80 -19.86
C PRO A 360 23.70 2.75 -18.36
N HIS A 361 24.41 3.76 -17.79
CA HIS A 361 24.65 3.80 -16.34
C HIS A 361 23.36 3.97 -15.54
N LYS A 362 22.43 4.82 -16.00
CA LYS A 362 21.12 4.95 -15.38
C LYS A 362 20.32 3.65 -15.44
N LEU A 363 20.31 2.98 -16.60
CA LEU A 363 19.64 1.69 -16.78
C LEU A 363 20.22 0.62 -15.83
N LEU A 364 21.53 0.50 -15.74
CA LEU A 364 22.19 -0.40 -14.79
C LEU A 364 21.73 -0.15 -13.36
N ARG A 365 21.66 1.13 -12.93
CA ARG A 365 21.20 1.49 -11.60
C ARG A 365 19.73 1.11 -11.37
N VAL A 366 18.88 1.28 -12.37
CA VAL A 366 17.46 0.86 -12.30
C VAL A 366 17.37 -0.65 -12.14
N VAL A 367 18.09 -1.42 -12.99
CA VAL A 367 18.11 -2.89 -12.92
C VAL A 367 18.61 -3.37 -11.56
N VAL A 368 19.76 -2.87 -11.10
CA VAL A 368 20.30 -3.24 -9.77
C VAL A 368 19.30 -2.91 -8.64
N THR A 369 18.67 -1.74 -8.69
CA THR A 369 17.68 -1.36 -7.68
C THR A 369 16.46 -2.28 -7.70
N PHE A 370 15.97 -2.63 -8.90
CA PHE A 370 14.85 -3.56 -9.06
C PHE A 370 15.20 -4.97 -8.55
N VAL A 371 16.37 -5.51 -8.88
CA VAL A 371 16.84 -6.81 -8.38
C VAL A 371 16.98 -6.81 -6.87
N LEU A 372 17.58 -5.78 -6.26
CA LEU A 372 17.69 -5.66 -4.81
C LEU A 372 16.32 -5.58 -4.15
N PHE A 373 15.37 -4.81 -4.69
CA PHE A 373 14.01 -4.75 -4.18
C PHE A 373 13.31 -6.10 -4.32
N SER A 374 13.35 -6.71 -5.50
CA SER A 374 12.73 -8.02 -5.77
C SER A 374 13.25 -9.11 -4.83
N SER A 375 14.55 -9.12 -4.52
CA SER A 375 15.13 -10.08 -3.59
C SER A 375 14.53 -9.99 -2.18
N THR A 376 14.11 -8.79 -1.75
CA THR A 376 13.42 -8.63 -0.45
C THR A 376 11.99 -9.15 -0.47
N MET A 377 11.35 -9.22 -1.65
CA MET A 377 9.97 -9.67 -1.79
C MET A 377 9.78 -11.15 -1.45
N VAL A 378 10.83 -11.95 -1.52
CA VAL A 378 10.82 -13.34 -1.03
C VAL A 378 10.43 -13.39 0.45
N PHE A 379 11.04 -12.52 1.28
CA PHE A 379 10.73 -12.43 2.70
C PHE A 379 9.34 -11.87 2.97
N PHE A 380 8.84 -11.01 2.09
CA PHE A 380 7.49 -10.47 2.20
C PHE A 380 6.42 -11.51 1.86
N ARG A 381 6.68 -12.42 0.88
CA ARG A 381 5.69 -13.39 0.38
C ARG A 381 5.68 -14.70 1.15
N ALA A 382 6.81 -15.16 1.66
CA ALA A 382 6.93 -16.43 2.36
C ALA A 382 6.10 -16.46 3.67
N TYR A 383 5.59 -17.62 4.04
CA TYR A 383 4.78 -17.79 5.26
C TYR A 383 5.61 -17.67 6.55
N ARG A 384 6.89 -18.08 6.50
CA ARG A 384 7.80 -18.09 7.65
C ARG A 384 9.20 -17.64 7.25
N LEU A 385 9.94 -17.10 8.23
CA LEU A 385 11.30 -16.62 7.99
C LEU A 385 12.25 -17.71 7.45
N MET A 386 12.21 -18.93 8.01
CA MET A 386 13.08 -20.02 7.56
C MET A 386 12.74 -20.50 6.15
N GLU A 387 11.47 -20.47 5.79
CA GLU A 387 11.02 -20.76 4.44
C GLU A 387 11.55 -19.70 3.45
N ALA A 388 11.46 -18.41 3.80
CA ALA A 388 12.03 -17.34 2.98
C ALA A 388 13.53 -17.55 2.73
N VAL A 389 14.28 -17.96 3.74
CA VAL A 389 15.72 -18.29 3.62
C VAL A 389 15.93 -19.47 2.69
N ARG A 390 15.15 -20.56 2.84
CA ARG A 390 15.23 -21.76 1.97
C ARG A 390 14.95 -21.40 0.51
N ILE A 391 13.86 -20.65 0.25
CA ILE A 391 13.49 -20.17 -1.08
C ILE A 391 14.63 -19.34 -1.67
N PHE A 392 15.16 -18.40 -0.90
CA PHE A 392 16.24 -17.52 -1.35
C PHE A 392 17.52 -18.32 -1.70
N ILE A 393 17.88 -19.33 -0.93
CA ILE A 393 18.99 -20.24 -1.23
C ILE A 393 18.69 -21.04 -2.50
N SER A 394 17.50 -21.63 -2.64
CA SER A 394 17.08 -22.36 -3.84
C SER A 394 17.20 -21.50 -5.12
N MET A 395 16.79 -20.23 -5.08
CA MET A 395 16.95 -19.29 -6.21
C MET A 395 18.42 -19.09 -6.63
N LEU A 396 19.37 -19.28 -5.71
CA LEU A 396 20.80 -19.08 -5.97
C LEU A 396 21.53 -20.36 -6.36
N THR A 397 21.01 -21.53 -5.99
CA THR A 397 21.72 -22.81 -6.12
C THR A 397 21.12 -23.75 -7.15
N VAL A 398 19.80 -23.61 -7.42
CA VAL A 398 19.11 -24.49 -8.38
C VAL A 398 18.89 -23.75 -9.71
N HIS A 399 19.47 -24.28 -10.80
CA HIS A 399 19.47 -23.66 -12.11
C HIS A 399 18.69 -24.49 -13.15
N ASN A 400 17.41 -24.74 -12.88
CA ASN A 400 16.48 -25.52 -13.71
C ASN A 400 15.94 -24.68 -14.88
N PHE A 401 16.79 -24.34 -15.88
CA PHE A 401 16.41 -23.53 -17.04
C PHE A 401 15.45 -24.24 -17.99
N GLU A 402 15.33 -25.55 -17.90
CA GLU A 402 14.41 -26.40 -18.68
C GLU A 402 12.95 -25.97 -18.55
N ILE A 403 12.57 -25.33 -17.45
CA ILE A 403 11.18 -24.81 -17.24
C ILE A 403 10.70 -23.87 -18.35
N PHE A 404 11.61 -23.21 -19.04
CA PHE A 404 11.27 -22.31 -20.14
C PHE A 404 11.08 -23.01 -21.48
N THR A 405 11.44 -24.31 -21.58
CA THR A 405 11.41 -25.08 -22.83
C THR A 405 10.52 -26.32 -22.75
N ASP A 406 10.32 -26.90 -21.56
CA ASP A 406 9.52 -28.11 -21.35
C ASP A 406 8.03 -27.84 -21.12
N GLY A 407 7.64 -26.56 -20.98
CA GLY A 407 6.27 -26.14 -20.73
C GLY A 407 5.82 -26.25 -19.26
N SER A 408 6.66 -26.71 -18.34
CA SER A 408 6.31 -26.85 -16.92
C SER A 408 5.94 -25.52 -16.24
N ILE A 409 6.46 -24.41 -16.74
CA ILE A 409 6.11 -23.05 -16.27
C ILE A 409 4.61 -22.74 -16.45
N PHE A 410 3.94 -23.36 -17.43
CA PHE A 410 2.50 -23.16 -17.70
C PHE A 410 1.60 -24.10 -16.88
N ALA A 411 2.18 -24.98 -16.06
CA ALA A 411 1.45 -25.81 -15.11
C ALA A 411 1.27 -25.15 -13.72
N CYS A 412 1.86 -23.97 -13.52
CA CYS A 412 1.85 -23.26 -12.23
C CYS A 412 0.61 -22.36 -12.06
N GLY A 413 -0.60 -22.91 -12.22
CA GLY A 413 -1.85 -22.18 -11.97
C GLY A 413 -2.29 -21.24 -13.09
N ILE A 414 -1.47 -21.03 -14.14
CA ILE A 414 -1.85 -20.27 -15.35
C ILE A 414 -1.31 -20.97 -16.61
N ASP A 415 -2.12 -20.96 -17.67
CA ASP A 415 -1.74 -21.51 -18.97
C ASP A 415 -0.87 -20.55 -19.81
N ALA A 416 -0.38 -21.03 -20.95
CA ALA A 416 0.49 -20.26 -21.83
C ALA A 416 -0.18 -18.99 -22.36
N PHE A 417 -1.50 -19.02 -22.63
CA PHE A 417 -2.23 -17.85 -23.11
C PHE A 417 -2.30 -16.76 -22.04
N ASN A 418 -2.68 -17.12 -20.82
CA ASN A 418 -2.72 -16.20 -19.68
C ASN A 418 -1.34 -15.65 -19.31
N PHE A 419 -0.28 -16.49 -19.44
CA PHE A 419 1.09 -16.06 -19.25
C PHE A 419 1.54 -15.03 -20.30
N ALA A 420 1.20 -15.25 -21.58
CA ALA A 420 1.46 -14.29 -22.66
C ALA A 420 0.70 -12.96 -22.45
N LEU A 421 -0.55 -13.02 -21.98
CA LEU A 421 -1.32 -11.82 -21.62
C LEU A 421 -0.63 -11.02 -20.51
N LEU A 422 -0.06 -11.68 -19.49
CA LEU A 422 0.74 -10.99 -18.44
C LEU A 422 1.92 -10.24 -19.06
N GLY A 423 2.61 -10.82 -20.05
CA GLY A 423 3.66 -10.13 -20.79
C GLY A 423 3.19 -8.84 -21.46
N ILE A 424 2.01 -8.88 -22.10
CA ILE A 424 1.38 -7.70 -22.72
C ILE A 424 1.04 -6.65 -21.65
N TYR A 425 0.49 -7.07 -20.51
CA TYR A 425 0.13 -6.14 -19.43
C TYR A 425 1.34 -5.49 -18.77
N VAL A 426 2.45 -6.21 -18.66
CA VAL A 426 3.74 -5.62 -18.23
C VAL A 426 4.15 -4.48 -19.16
N LEU A 427 4.01 -4.66 -20.49
CA LEU A 427 4.31 -3.60 -21.47
C LEU A 427 3.37 -2.40 -21.32
N VAL A 428 2.07 -2.64 -21.08
CA VAL A 428 1.09 -1.56 -20.86
C VAL A 428 1.43 -0.77 -19.59
N ILE A 429 1.74 -1.45 -18.48
CA ILE A 429 2.15 -0.80 -17.23
C ILE A 429 3.45 -0.05 -17.42
N PHE A 430 4.42 -0.64 -18.11
CA PHE A 430 5.69 0.01 -18.42
C PHE A 430 5.47 1.30 -19.22
N ALA A 431 4.63 1.28 -20.25
CA ALA A 431 4.29 2.48 -21.03
C ALA A 431 3.61 3.56 -20.18
N ALA A 432 2.66 3.17 -19.31
CA ALA A 432 2.00 4.08 -18.38
C ALA A 432 3.00 4.70 -17.39
N ASP A 433 3.92 3.90 -16.84
CA ASP A 433 4.96 4.36 -15.93
C ASP A 433 5.99 5.26 -16.64
N VAL A 434 6.32 5.01 -17.92
CA VAL A 434 7.14 5.93 -18.76
C VAL A 434 6.44 7.28 -18.91
N CYS A 435 5.14 7.28 -19.19
CA CYS A 435 4.36 8.52 -19.25
C CYS A 435 4.41 9.27 -17.91
N LYS A 436 4.20 8.56 -16.79
CA LYS A 436 4.26 9.14 -15.46
C LYS A 436 5.66 9.66 -15.10
N TYR A 437 6.71 8.92 -15.44
CA TYR A 437 8.11 9.32 -15.26
C TYR A 437 8.46 10.58 -16.06
N LYS A 438 7.97 10.66 -17.30
CA LYS A 438 8.11 11.85 -18.17
C LYS A 438 7.14 12.99 -17.83
N ARG A 439 6.31 12.84 -16.79
CA ARG A 439 5.29 13.80 -16.37
C ARG A 439 4.22 14.08 -17.43
N ILE A 440 3.95 13.15 -18.31
CA ILE A 440 2.86 13.23 -19.31
C ILE A 440 1.55 12.93 -18.57
N LYS A 441 0.65 13.90 -18.54
CA LYS A 441 -0.67 13.75 -17.92
C LYS A 441 -1.64 13.10 -18.93
N VAL A 442 -1.69 11.78 -18.98
CA VAL A 442 -2.53 11.03 -19.94
C VAL A 442 -4.00 11.47 -19.89
N ARG A 443 -4.56 11.71 -18.69
CA ARG A 443 -5.93 12.22 -18.53
C ARG A 443 -6.12 13.56 -19.27
N SER A 444 -5.18 14.49 -19.16
CA SER A 444 -5.25 15.77 -19.87
C SER A 444 -5.08 15.63 -21.39
N VAL A 445 -4.47 14.56 -21.86
CA VAL A 445 -4.42 14.23 -23.29
C VAL A 445 -5.79 13.74 -23.76
N ILE A 446 -6.45 12.86 -22.98
CA ILE A 446 -7.81 12.35 -23.27
C ILE A 446 -8.82 13.51 -23.23
N GLU A 447 -8.74 14.39 -22.24
CA GLU A 447 -9.60 15.57 -22.08
C GLU A 447 -9.66 16.47 -23.33
N LYS A 448 -8.51 16.62 -23.99
CA LYS A 448 -8.39 17.45 -25.21
C LYS A 448 -8.94 16.81 -26.49
N GLN A 449 -9.31 15.53 -26.42
CA GLN A 449 -9.87 14.83 -27.59
C GLN A 449 -11.35 15.11 -27.75
N HIS A 450 -11.86 14.85 -28.96
CA HIS A 450 -13.30 14.94 -29.23
C HIS A 450 -14.07 14.00 -28.28
N TRP A 451 -15.28 14.39 -27.86
CA TRP A 451 -16.07 13.65 -26.89
C TRP A 451 -16.28 12.17 -27.27
N LEU A 452 -16.46 11.84 -28.58
CA LEU A 452 -16.54 10.46 -29.05
C LEU A 452 -15.29 9.63 -28.72
N CYS A 453 -14.10 10.24 -28.83
CA CYS A 453 -12.86 9.57 -28.45
C CYS A 453 -12.79 9.32 -26.92
N GLN A 454 -13.28 10.28 -26.12
CA GLN A 454 -13.35 10.12 -24.66
C GLN A 454 -14.29 8.96 -24.29
N VAL A 455 -15.48 8.89 -24.89
CA VAL A 455 -16.44 7.80 -24.72
C VAL A 455 -15.84 6.47 -25.17
N ALA A 456 -15.18 6.44 -26.34
CA ALA A 456 -14.54 5.23 -26.85
C ALA A 456 -13.45 4.71 -25.89
N VAL A 457 -12.64 5.59 -25.32
CA VAL A 457 -11.60 5.22 -24.32
C VAL A 457 -12.25 4.61 -23.07
N VAL A 458 -13.32 5.21 -22.55
CA VAL A 458 -14.05 4.68 -21.40
C VAL A 458 -14.67 3.33 -21.73
N ALA A 459 -15.37 3.21 -22.86
CA ALA A 459 -16.02 1.98 -23.29
C ALA A 459 -15.00 0.84 -23.49
N LEU A 460 -13.89 1.13 -24.18
CA LEU A 460 -12.80 0.15 -24.39
C LEU A 460 -12.17 -0.27 -23.06
N GLY A 461 -11.95 0.67 -22.15
CA GLY A 461 -11.41 0.38 -20.81
C GLY A 461 -12.34 -0.52 -20.00
N VAL A 462 -13.66 -0.23 -20.00
CA VAL A 462 -14.67 -1.07 -19.34
C VAL A 462 -14.72 -2.46 -19.97
N LEU A 463 -14.76 -2.55 -21.31
CA LEU A 463 -14.74 -3.83 -22.01
C LEU A 463 -13.48 -4.64 -21.71
N THR A 464 -12.32 -3.99 -21.65
CA THR A 464 -11.05 -4.64 -21.26
C THR A 464 -11.15 -5.26 -19.88
N VAL A 465 -11.67 -4.53 -18.90
CA VAL A 465 -11.85 -5.05 -17.53
C VAL A 465 -12.85 -6.20 -17.51
N LEU A 466 -14.00 -6.07 -18.21
CA LEU A 466 -15.04 -7.10 -18.22
C LEU A 466 -14.62 -8.39 -18.96
N LEU A 467 -13.90 -8.27 -20.07
CA LEU A 467 -13.53 -9.44 -20.89
C LEU A 467 -12.24 -10.11 -20.42
N LEU A 468 -11.29 -9.33 -19.88
CA LEU A 468 -9.96 -9.81 -19.52
C LEU A 468 -9.75 -9.90 -18.00
N GLY A 469 -10.71 -9.53 -17.18
CA GLY A 469 -10.64 -9.68 -15.72
C GLY A 469 -10.69 -11.14 -15.29
N VAL A 470 -10.13 -11.43 -14.14
CA VAL A 470 -10.20 -12.76 -13.51
C VAL A 470 -11.45 -12.80 -12.63
N TYR A 471 -12.41 -13.62 -13.01
CA TYR A 471 -13.70 -13.82 -12.33
C TYR A 471 -14.05 -15.30 -12.29
N GLY A 472 -15.03 -15.67 -11.50
CA GLY A 472 -15.71 -16.97 -11.61
C GLY A 472 -15.70 -17.79 -10.33
N PRO A 473 -16.30 -19.01 -10.37
CA PRO A 473 -16.33 -19.93 -9.25
C PRO A 473 -14.91 -20.34 -8.85
N GLY A 474 -14.62 -20.29 -7.55
CA GLY A 474 -13.27 -20.61 -7.01
C GLY A 474 -12.31 -19.41 -6.93
N PHE A 475 -12.71 -18.24 -7.47
CA PHE A 475 -11.95 -17.01 -7.32
C PHE A 475 -12.55 -16.15 -6.20
N GLU A 476 -11.85 -16.03 -5.10
CA GLU A 476 -12.24 -15.12 -4.02
C GLU A 476 -11.73 -13.70 -4.31
N ALA A 477 -12.65 -12.84 -4.76
CA ALA A 477 -12.39 -11.42 -5.03
C ALA A 477 -11.93 -10.62 -3.79
N SER A 478 -12.03 -11.21 -2.60
CA SER A 478 -11.79 -10.55 -1.32
C SER A 478 -10.31 -10.42 -0.93
N ASN A 479 -9.41 -11.09 -1.64
CA ASN A 479 -8.01 -11.17 -1.24
C ASN A 479 -7.19 -9.97 -1.71
N PHE A 480 -7.51 -8.77 -1.19
CA PHE A 480 -6.57 -7.66 -1.18
C PHE A 480 -5.38 -8.05 -0.30
N ILE A 481 -4.15 -7.99 -0.84
CA ILE A 481 -2.94 -8.43 -0.14
C ILE A 481 -2.85 -7.82 1.27
N TYR A 482 -3.18 -6.53 1.42
CA TYR A 482 -3.15 -5.86 2.74
C TYR A 482 -4.33 -6.18 3.68
N SER A 483 -5.34 -6.91 3.24
CA SER A 483 -6.40 -7.41 4.13
C SER A 483 -5.99 -8.70 4.84
N GLN A 484 -4.90 -9.32 4.40
CA GLN A 484 -4.38 -10.57 4.96
C GLN A 484 -3.32 -10.34 6.06
N PHE A 485 -2.91 -9.07 6.29
CA PHE A 485 -1.81 -8.71 7.20
C PHE A 485 -2.25 -7.96 8.44
#